data_bc6d06f60b6c8d8917caaca07ac92846
#
_entry.id   bc6d06f60b6c8d8917caaca07ac92846
#
_cell.length_a   1.000
_cell.length_b   1.000
_cell.length_c   1.000
_cell.angle_alpha   90.00
_cell.angle_beta   90.00
_cell.angle_gamma   90.00
#
_symmetry.space_group_name_H-M   'P 1'
#
loop_
_entity.id
_entity.type
_entity.pdbx_description
1 polymer ?
#
loop_
_entity_poly.entity_id
_entity_poly.type
_entity_poly.pdbx_seq_one_letter_code
_entity_poly.pdbx_strand_id
1 'polypeptide(L)'
;VKLTDFDTLTFDCYGTLIDWESGILEGLRPLLERARTPLTRDEVLEAHARHESSQQNFTPAKRYQELLPIVYKRMAEEWGLSYTHEECVAYGQSIGNWPAFADSALALQYLKKHYKLVILSNIDNESFTFSNARLQVEFDAVITAEDVGSYKPSPRNFEYMLQKLDQRGIKKEKILHTAESLFHDHKPANEFGLASCWIYRRHSQPGFGATMNPGSQPDIDFRFDSMADFVDAHREALVNRASSRR
;
A
#
# COMPACT_ATOMS: atom_id res chain seq x y z
N VAL A 1 23.19 5.42 4.99
CA VAL A 1 22.79 4.42 3.99
C VAL A 1 22.61 5.06 2.62
N LYS A 2 22.78 4.31 1.53
CA LYS A 2 22.60 4.75 0.14
C LYS A 2 21.62 3.80 -0.55
N LEU A 3 20.89 4.26 -1.54
CA LEU A 3 19.97 3.41 -2.33
C LEU A 3 20.70 2.20 -2.93
N THR A 4 21.96 2.38 -3.33
CA THR A 4 22.80 1.32 -3.90
C THR A 4 23.36 0.31 -2.88
N ASP A 5 23.04 0.42 -1.60
CA ASP A 5 23.45 -0.55 -0.57
C ASP A 5 22.50 -1.73 -0.48
N PHE A 6 21.30 -1.58 -1.05
CA PHE A 6 20.23 -2.59 -1.09
C PHE A 6 20.25 -3.38 -2.40
N ASP A 7 19.67 -4.56 -2.39
CA ASP A 7 19.44 -5.39 -3.58
C ASP A 7 17.98 -5.86 -3.73
N THR A 8 17.15 -5.57 -2.73
CA THR A 8 15.76 -5.97 -2.67
C THR A 8 14.88 -4.81 -2.19
N LEU A 9 13.84 -4.51 -2.94
CA LEU A 9 12.78 -3.58 -2.54
C LEU A 9 11.53 -4.38 -2.18
N THR A 10 11.02 -4.17 -0.96
CA THR A 10 9.71 -4.68 -0.57
C THR A 10 8.71 -3.55 -0.63
N PHE A 11 7.59 -3.75 -1.32
CA PHE A 11 6.60 -2.71 -1.58
C PHE A 11 5.28 -3.00 -0.88
N ASP A 12 4.71 -1.99 -0.24
CA ASP A 12 3.27 -1.88 -0.16
C ASP A 12 2.69 -1.60 -1.56
N CYS A 13 1.43 -1.95 -1.79
CA CYS A 13 0.81 -1.79 -3.10
C CYS A 13 -0.21 -0.63 -3.14
N TYR A 14 -1.19 -0.66 -2.26
CA TYR A 14 -2.34 0.26 -2.31
C TYR A 14 -2.05 1.54 -1.52
N GLY A 15 -2.07 2.67 -2.24
CA GLY A 15 -1.59 3.97 -1.77
C GLY A 15 -0.14 4.25 -2.20
N THR A 16 0.63 3.22 -2.51
CA THR A 16 2.04 3.32 -2.95
C THR A 16 2.17 3.24 -4.48
N LEU A 17 1.62 2.17 -5.07
CA LEU A 17 1.68 1.84 -6.49
C LEU A 17 0.31 1.97 -7.19
N ILE A 18 -0.76 1.68 -6.46
CA ILE A 18 -2.17 1.79 -6.88
C ILE A 18 -2.79 2.98 -6.18
N ASP A 19 -3.44 3.87 -6.93
CA ASP A 19 -4.20 5.03 -6.40
C ASP A 19 -5.54 4.55 -5.83
N TRP A 20 -5.44 3.94 -4.67
CA TRP A 20 -6.59 3.37 -3.98
C TRP A 20 -7.58 4.41 -3.48
N GLU A 21 -7.14 5.62 -3.12
CA GLU A 21 -8.04 6.68 -2.68
C GLU A 21 -9.01 7.07 -3.79
N SER A 22 -8.53 7.22 -5.03
CA SER A 22 -9.40 7.43 -6.18
C SER A 22 -10.31 6.24 -6.43
N GLY A 23 -9.81 5.01 -6.26
CA GLY A 23 -10.60 3.79 -6.38
C GLY A 23 -11.70 3.67 -5.31
N ILE A 24 -11.38 3.98 -4.05
CA ILE A 24 -12.34 4.02 -2.93
C ILE A 24 -13.47 5.02 -3.21
N LEU A 25 -13.13 6.24 -3.59
CA LEU A 25 -14.12 7.29 -3.85
C LEU A 25 -15.03 6.95 -5.02
N GLU A 26 -14.48 6.40 -6.10
CA GLU A 26 -15.27 5.96 -7.26
C GLU A 26 -16.19 4.79 -6.88
N GLY A 27 -15.70 3.83 -6.12
CA GLY A 27 -16.50 2.70 -5.65
C GLY A 27 -17.60 3.10 -4.67
N LEU A 28 -17.39 4.15 -3.89
CA LEU A 28 -18.39 4.70 -2.95
C LEU A 28 -19.34 5.72 -3.60
N ARG A 29 -19.09 6.14 -4.84
CA ARG A 29 -19.88 7.18 -5.50
C ARG A 29 -21.40 6.95 -5.42
N PRO A 30 -21.96 5.74 -5.66
CA PRO A 30 -23.40 5.51 -5.56
C PRO A 30 -23.98 5.81 -4.18
N LEU A 31 -23.17 5.58 -3.11
CA LEU A 31 -23.56 5.89 -1.74
C LEU A 31 -23.48 7.41 -1.47
N LEU A 32 -22.39 8.06 -1.92
CA LEU A 32 -22.13 9.48 -1.69
C LEU A 32 -23.14 10.38 -2.39
N GLU A 33 -23.65 10.00 -3.55
CA GLU A 33 -24.70 10.73 -4.28
C GLU A 33 -26.04 10.80 -3.53
N ARG A 34 -26.26 9.96 -2.51
CA ARG A 34 -27.45 9.97 -1.65
C ARG A 34 -27.30 10.88 -0.44
N ALA A 35 -26.10 11.37 -0.15
CA ALA A 35 -25.88 12.24 0.99
C ALA A 35 -26.58 13.61 0.79
N ARG A 36 -27.39 14.01 1.76
CA ARG A 36 -28.09 15.33 1.71
C ARG A 36 -27.11 16.49 1.78
N THR A 37 -26.04 16.33 2.53
CA THR A 37 -24.93 17.28 2.62
C THR A 37 -23.71 16.61 1.99
N PRO A 38 -23.05 17.26 1.02
CA PRO A 38 -21.84 16.69 0.41
C PRO A 38 -20.78 16.42 1.48
N LEU A 39 -20.24 15.21 1.47
CA LEU A 39 -19.09 14.83 2.27
C LEU A 39 -17.81 15.22 1.53
N THR A 40 -16.84 15.75 2.25
CA THR A 40 -15.54 16.05 1.69
C THR A 40 -14.76 14.76 1.41
N ARG A 41 -13.78 14.84 0.51
CA ARG A 41 -12.87 13.72 0.22
C ARG A 41 -12.26 13.14 1.50
N ASP A 42 -11.73 14.00 2.37
CA ASP A 42 -11.04 13.56 3.59
C ASP A 42 -12.01 12.91 4.59
N GLU A 43 -13.23 13.44 4.78
CA GLU A 43 -14.25 12.80 5.63
C GLU A 43 -14.57 11.38 5.16
N VAL A 44 -14.68 11.17 3.86
CA VAL A 44 -14.94 9.84 3.28
C VAL A 44 -13.78 8.89 3.51
N LEU A 45 -12.56 9.34 3.22
CA LEU A 45 -11.36 8.51 3.35
C LEU A 45 -11.05 8.17 4.81
N GLU A 46 -11.22 9.11 5.73
CA GLU A 46 -11.04 8.88 7.17
C GLU A 46 -12.09 7.92 7.74
N ALA A 47 -13.36 8.05 7.31
CA ALA A 47 -14.40 7.10 7.68
C ALA A 47 -14.08 5.69 7.16
N HIS A 48 -13.64 5.59 5.90
CA HIS A 48 -13.19 4.33 5.32
C HIS A 48 -12.05 3.71 6.15
N ALA A 49 -11.00 4.47 6.44
CA ALA A 49 -9.85 4.00 7.22
C ALA A 49 -10.25 3.45 8.59
N ARG A 50 -11.16 4.14 9.31
CA ARG A 50 -11.64 3.68 10.63
C ARG A 50 -12.40 2.36 10.53
N HIS A 51 -13.35 2.26 9.60
CA HIS A 51 -14.16 1.05 9.44
C HIS A 51 -13.36 -0.14 8.92
N GLU A 52 -12.44 0.11 7.97
CA GLU A 52 -11.54 -0.90 7.44
C GLU A 52 -10.61 -1.45 8.52
N SER A 53 -9.87 -0.58 9.21
CA SER A 53 -8.96 -0.97 10.29
C SER A 53 -9.68 -1.74 11.41
N SER A 54 -10.87 -1.26 11.82
CA SER A 54 -11.70 -1.97 12.79
C SER A 54 -12.09 -3.36 12.31
N GLN A 55 -12.49 -3.50 11.03
CA GLN A 55 -12.90 -4.81 10.49
C GLN A 55 -11.71 -5.76 10.30
N GLN A 56 -10.55 -5.25 9.87
CA GLN A 56 -9.32 -6.04 9.76
C GLN A 56 -8.91 -6.62 11.12
N ASN A 57 -9.01 -5.82 12.18
CA ASN A 57 -8.74 -6.29 13.55
C ASN A 57 -9.76 -7.34 14.02
N PHE A 58 -11.04 -7.18 13.66
CA PHE A 58 -12.10 -8.08 14.09
C PHE A 58 -12.08 -9.41 13.33
N THR A 59 -11.73 -9.40 12.05
CA THR A 59 -11.66 -10.59 11.18
C THR A 59 -10.35 -10.64 10.40
N PRO A 60 -9.19 -10.88 11.05
CA PRO A 60 -7.87 -10.74 10.43
C PRO A 60 -7.59 -11.70 9.28
N ALA A 61 -8.30 -12.81 9.19
CA ALA A 61 -8.16 -13.79 8.11
C ALA A 61 -9.21 -13.65 7.00
N LYS A 62 -10.14 -12.67 7.10
CA LYS A 62 -11.16 -12.45 6.06
C LYS A 62 -10.50 -11.86 4.81
N ARG A 63 -10.84 -12.38 3.63
CA ARG A 63 -10.35 -11.84 2.34
C ARG A 63 -10.80 -10.39 2.17
N TYR A 64 -9.95 -9.57 1.55
CA TYR A 64 -10.19 -8.14 1.44
C TYR A 64 -11.45 -7.79 0.65
N GLN A 65 -11.68 -8.48 -0.48
CA GLN A 65 -12.92 -8.34 -1.26
C GLN A 65 -14.21 -8.73 -0.50
N GLU A 66 -14.11 -9.54 0.55
CA GLU A 66 -15.22 -9.89 1.44
C GLU A 66 -15.34 -8.94 2.64
N LEU A 67 -14.26 -8.24 2.98
CA LEU A 67 -14.21 -7.25 4.04
C LEU A 67 -14.82 -5.92 3.59
N LEU A 68 -14.53 -5.46 2.40
CA LEU A 68 -15.02 -4.18 1.86
C LEU A 68 -16.55 -4.05 1.82
N PRO A 69 -17.36 -5.09 1.51
CA PRO A 69 -18.81 -5.04 1.66
C PRO A 69 -19.28 -4.64 3.06
N ILE A 70 -18.57 -5.09 4.09
CA ILE A 70 -18.88 -4.75 5.48
C ILE A 70 -18.49 -3.28 5.77
N VAL A 71 -17.39 -2.82 5.23
CA VAL A 71 -16.96 -1.41 5.33
C VAL A 71 -18.00 -0.49 4.68
N TYR A 72 -18.44 -0.81 3.46
CA TYR A 72 -19.48 -0.06 2.76
C TYR A 72 -20.76 0.06 3.59
N LYS A 73 -21.25 -1.07 4.09
CA LYS A 73 -22.42 -1.14 4.97
C LYS A 73 -22.27 -0.23 6.19
N ARG A 74 -21.14 -0.32 6.90
CA ARG A 74 -20.88 0.47 8.11
C ARG A 74 -20.82 1.96 7.83
N MET A 75 -20.20 2.36 6.71
CA MET A 75 -20.19 3.77 6.30
C MET A 75 -21.59 4.28 5.97
N ALA A 76 -22.39 3.48 5.26
CA ALA A 76 -23.79 3.83 4.98
C ALA A 76 -24.61 4.00 6.26
N GLU A 77 -24.45 3.09 7.23
CA GLU A 77 -25.11 3.16 8.54
C GLU A 77 -24.66 4.39 9.35
N GLU A 78 -23.36 4.70 9.38
CA GLU A 78 -22.80 5.89 10.04
C GLU A 78 -23.42 7.18 9.49
N TRP A 79 -23.61 7.25 8.19
CA TRP A 79 -24.16 8.44 7.52
C TRP A 79 -25.69 8.43 7.39
N GLY A 80 -26.37 7.40 7.90
CA GLY A 80 -27.82 7.26 7.81
C GLY A 80 -28.34 7.15 6.37
N LEU A 81 -27.54 6.56 5.48
CA LEU A 81 -27.85 6.39 4.07
C LEU A 81 -28.41 4.98 3.78
N SER A 82 -29.34 4.90 2.85
CA SER A 82 -29.84 3.60 2.36
C SER A 82 -28.76 2.91 1.50
N TYR A 83 -28.71 1.58 1.57
CA TYR A 83 -27.81 0.75 0.77
C TYR A 83 -28.52 -0.58 0.43
N THR A 84 -28.00 -1.29 -0.58
CA THR A 84 -28.41 -2.64 -0.89
C THR A 84 -27.25 -3.63 -0.70
N HIS A 85 -27.57 -4.92 -0.64
CA HIS A 85 -26.56 -5.96 -0.57
C HIS A 85 -25.70 -5.98 -1.84
N GLU A 86 -26.32 -5.78 -3.00
CA GLU A 86 -25.66 -5.76 -4.29
C GLU A 86 -24.62 -4.63 -4.37
N GLU A 87 -24.93 -3.46 -3.83
CA GLU A 87 -23.98 -2.34 -3.77
C GLU A 87 -22.78 -2.66 -2.88
N CYS A 88 -23.01 -3.28 -1.72
CA CYS A 88 -21.92 -3.72 -0.85
C CYS A 88 -20.98 -4.71 -1.59
N VAL A 89 -21.56 -5.70 -2.27
CA VAL A 89 -20.79 -6.69 -3.05
C VAL A 89 -20.05 -6.01 -4.21
N ALA A 90 -20.72 -5.12 -4.95
CA ALA A 90 -20.08 -4.35 -6.03
C ALA A 90 -18.91 -3.52 -5.55
N TYR A 91 -19.01 -2.94 -4.35
CA TYR A 91 -17.88 -2.23 -3.74
C TYR A 91 -16.69 -3.17 -3.46
N GLY A 92 -16.92 -4.36 -2.91
CA GLY A 92 -15.88 -5.36 -2.72
C GLY A 92 -15.19 -5.78 -4.02
N GLN A 93 -15.94 -5.83 -5.12
CA GLN A 93 -15.42 -6.17 -6.45
C GLN A 93 -14.75 -4.99 -7.16
N SER A 94 -14.95 -3.76 -6.69
CA SER A 94 -14.43 -2.54 -7.34
C SER A 94 -12.91 -2.46 -7.35
N ILE A 95 -12.22 -3.20 -6.48
CA ILE A 95 -10.75 -3.27 -6.41
C ILE A 95 -10.14 -3.56 -7.79
N GLY A 96 -10.77 -4.42 -8.57
CA GLY A 96 -10.37 -4.73 -9.94
C GLY A 96 -10.27 -3.52 -10.87
N ASN A 97 -10.90 -2.39 -10.53
CA ASN A 97 -10.92 -1.16 -11.32
C ASN A 97 -10.02 -0.05 -10.75
N TRP A 98 -9.41 -0.24 -9.59
CA TRP A 98 -8.58 0.79 -8.98
C TRP A 98 -7.35 1.08 -9.85
N PRO A 99 -7.08 2.36 -10.21
CA PRO A 99 -6.02 2.71 -11.13
C PRO A 99 -4.63 2.61 -10.50
N ALA A 100 -3.61 2.30 -11.29
CA ALA A 100 -2.23 2.54 -10.87
C ALA A 100 -1.91 4.04 -10.94
N PHE A 101 -0.99 4.52 -10.07
CA PHE A 101 -0.39 5.83 -10.31
C PHE A 101 0.34 5.84 -11.64
N ALA A 102 0.33 6.99 -12.32
CA ALA A 102 0.83 7.12 -13.68
C ALA A 102 2.33 6.76 -13.83
N ASP A 103 3.09 6.89 -12.76
CA ASP A 103 4.54 6.62 -12.71
C ASP A 103 4.89 5.18 -12.30
N SER A 104 3.96 4.42 -11.72
CA SER A 104 4.25 3.14 -11.08
C SER A 104 4.84 2.10 -12.02
N ALA A 105 4.21 1.86 -13.17
CA ALA A 105 4.65 0.81 -14.10
C ALA A 105 6.06 1.08 -14.64
N LEU A 106 6.34 2.29 -15.11
CA LEU A 106 7.66 2.65 -15.65
C LEU A 106 8.74 2.64 -14.57
N ALA A 107 8.43 3.12 -13.37
CA ALA A 107 9.35 3.08 -12.24
C ALA A 107 9.71 1.64 -11.86
N LEU A 108 8.72 0.76 -11.74
CA LEU A 108 8.94 -0.66 -11.41
C LEU A 108 9.76 -1.39 -12.49
N GLN A 109 9.49 -1.13 -13.77
CA GLN A 109 10.26 -1.70 -14.88
C GLN A 109 11.73 -1.25 -14.86
N TYR A 110 12.00 0.00 -14.45
CA TYR A 110 13.37 0.46 -14.24
C TYR A 110 14.00 -0.21 -13.02
N LEU A 111 13.33 -0.18 -11.87
CA LEU A 111 13.85 -0.72 -10.60
C LEU A 111 14.12 -2.23 -10.68
N LYS A 112 13.31 -2.99 -11.43
CA LYS A 112 13.50 -4.43 -11.66
C LYS A 112 14.84 -4.79 -12.29
N LYS A 113 15.48 -3.86 -13.01
CA LYS A 113 16.83 -4.05 -13.58
C LYS A 113 17.95 -3.99 -12.54
N HIS A 114 17.64 -3.48 -11.34
CA HIS A 114 18.63 -3.19 -10.29
C HIS A 114 18.34 -3.91 -8.97
N TYR A 115 17.08 -4.28 -8.74
CA TYR A 115 16.61 -4.86 -7.50
C TYR A 115 15.71 -6.07 -7.74
N LYS A 116 15.65 -6.95 -6.76
CA LYS A 116 14.50 -7.86 -6.59
C LYS A 116 13.32 -7.04 -6.09
N LEU A 117 12.14 -7.28 -6.66
CA LEU A 117 10.90 -6.59 -6.29
C LEU A 117 9.96 -7.57 -5.60
N VAL A 118 9.51 -7.21 -4.41
CA VAL A 118 8.64 -8.03 -3.57
C VAL A 118 7.42 -7.21 -3.14
N ILE A 119 6.24 -7.78 -3.19
CA ILE A 119 5.02 -7.17 -2.65
C ILE A 119 4.75 -7.69 -1.24
N LEU A 120 4.39 -6.78 -0.33
CA LEU A 120 3.77 -7.06 0.96
C LEU A 120 2.51 -6.20 1.11
N SER A 121 1.33 -6.76 0.86
CA SER A 121 0.11 -5.98 0.71
C SER A 121 -1.08 -6.50 1.51
N ASN A 122 -1.88 -5.57 2.04
CA ASN A 122 -3.14 -5.83 2.72
C ASN A 122 -4.28 -6.15 1.74
N ILE A 123 -4.11 -7.19 0.95
CA ILE A 123 -5.02 -7.58 -0.12
C ILE A 123 -5.20 -9.11 -0.16
N ASP A 124 -6.21 -9.61 -0.84
CA ASP A 124 -6.33 -11.00 -1.22
C ASP A 124 -5.65 -11.29 -2.57
N ASN A 125 -5.35 -12.57 -2.81
CA ASN A 125 -4.60 -13.01 -3.98
C ASN A 125 -5.33 -12.73 -5.30
N GLU A 126 -6.66 -12.92 -5.32
CA GLU A 126 -7.47 -12.69 -6.52
C GLU A 126 -7.47 -11.22 -6.91
N SER A 127 -7.75 -10.33 -5.95
CA SER A 127 -7.77 -8.88 -6.18
C SER A 127 -6.40 -8.35 -6.63
N PHE A 128 -5.30 -8.89 -6.10
CA PHE A 128 -3.97 -8.50 -6.53
C PHE A 128 -3.70 -8.79 -8.01
N THR A 129 -4.28 -9.83 -8.59
CA THR A 129 -4.06 -10.15 -10.03
C THR A 129 -4.45 -9.00 -10.95
N PHE A 130 -5.54 -8.29 -10.65
CA PHE A 130 -5.99 -7.15 -11.44
C PHE A 130 -5.04 -5.96 -11.32
N SER A 131 -4.56 -5.68 -10.11
CA SER A 131 -3.58 -4.62 -9.87
C SER A 131 -2.24 -4.94 -10.52
N ASN A 132 -1.78 -6.19 -10.43
CA ASN A 132 -0.53 -6.65 -11.04
C ASN A 132 -0.52 -6.45 -12.56
N ALA A 133 -1.66 -6.71 -13.23
CA ALA A 133 -1.79 -6.46 -14.67
C ALA A 133 -1.54 -4.99 -15.05
N ARG A 134 -1.89 -4.03 -14.16
CA ARG A 134 -1.64 -2.59 -14.38
C ARG A 134 -0.20 -2.20 -14.10
N LEU A 135 0.48 -2.86 -13.18
CA LEU A 135 1.86 -2.58 -12.81
C LEU A 135 2.88 -3.06 -13.85
N GLN A 136 2.51 -3.99 -14.73
CA GLN A 136 3.28 -4.43 -15.90
C GLN A 136 4.72 -4.85 -15.59
N VAL A 137 4.92 -5.51 -14.45
CA VAL A 137 6.19 -6.04 -14.01
C VAL A 137 5.98 -7.40 -13.35
N GLU A 138 6.96 -8.29 -13.46
CA GLU A 138 6.99 -9.53 -12.71
C GLU A 138 7.70 -9.31 -11.37
N PHE A 139 6.99 -9.55 -10.26
CA PHE A 139 7.56 -9.52 -8.92
C PHE A 139 8.28 -10.84 -8.60
N ASP A 140 9.41 -10.76 -7.88
CA ASP A 140 10.16 -11.94 -7.42
C ASP A 140 9.41 -12.71 -6.33
N ALA A 141 8.56 -12.01 -5.58
CA ALA A 141 7.60 -12.58 -4.65
C ALA A 141 6.40 -11.65 -4.45
N VAL A 142 5.24 -12.25 -4.22
CA VAL A 142 4.02 -11.55 -3.78
C VAL A 142 3.59 -12.18 -2.49
N ILE A 143 3.36 -11.36 -1.47
CA ILE A 143 2.91 -11.77 -0.14
C ILE A 143 1.70 -10.93 0.18
N THR A 144 0.55 -11.57 0.34
CA THR A 144 -0.73 -10.94 0.60
C THR A 144 -1.20 -11.18 2.03
N ALA A 145 -2.16 -10.39 2.50
CA ALA A 145 -2.82 -10.63 3.77
C ALA A 145 -3.52 -12.00 3.81
N GLU A 146 -4.00 -12.49 2.66
CA GLU A 146 -4.58 -13.84 2.54
C GLU A 146 -3.54 -14.93 2.79
N ASP A 147 -2.32 -14.81 2.25
CA ASP A 147 -1.23 -15.75 2.48
C ASP A 147 -0.82 -15.81 3.95
N VAL A 148 -0.81 -14.67 4.61
CA VAL A 148 -0.40 -14.54 6.03
C VAL A 148 -1.53 -14.89 6.98
N GLY A 149 -2.79 -14.71 6.58
CA GLY A 149 -3.97 -14.77 7.44
C GLY A 149 -4.01 -13.60 8.43
N SER A 150 -3.46 -12.44 8.06
CA SER A 150 -3.35 -11.26 8.89
C SER A 150 -3.13 -10.00 8.05
N TYR A 151 -3.59 -8.86 8.53
CA TYR A 151 -3.39 -7.54 7.94
C TYR A 151 -2.27 -6.77 8.64
N LYS A 152 -1.46 -6.00 7.89
CA LYS A 152 -0.59 -4.96 8.46
C LYS A 152 -1.46 -3.95 9.24
N PRO A 153 -1.01 -3.41 10.36
CA PRO A 153 0.35 -3.39 10.90
C PRO A 153 0.69 -4.58 11.82
N SER A 154 -0.07 -5.68 11.79
CA SER A 154 0.29 -6.86 12.60
C SER A 154 1.72 -7.31 12.30
N PRO A 155 2.56 -7.57 13.33
CA PRO A 155 3.94 -8.00 13.14
C PRO A 155 4.05 -9.31 12.35
N ARG A 156 3.02 -10.18 12.36
CA ARG A 156 2.98 -11.43 11.59
C ARG A 156 3.27 -11.24 10.10
N ASN A 157 2.85 -10.11 9.52
CA ASN A 157 3.05 -9.83 8.11
C ASN A 157 4.54 -9.63 7.79
N PHE A 158 5.24 -8.89 8.63
CA PHE A 158 6.69 -8.67 8.48
C PHE A 158 7.50 -9.90 8.84
N GLU A 159 7.14 -10.62 9.91
CA GLU A 159 7.75 -11.91 10.28
C GLU A 159 7.66 -12.91 9.14
N TYR A 160 6.47 -13.08 8.56
CA TYR A 160 6.24 -14.00 7.44
C TYR A 160 7.05 -13.58 6.21
N MET A 161 7.04 -12.28 5.86
CA MET A 161 7.83 -11.76 4.75
C MET A 161 9.32 -12.04 4.96
N LEU A 162 9.88 -11.66 6.10
CA LEU A 162 11.30 -11.84 6.39
C LEU A 162 11.72 -13.32 6.37
N GLN A 163 10.90 -14.21 6.93
CA GLN A 163 11.15 -15.65 6.87
C GLN A 163 11.16 -16.17 5.42
N LYS A 164 10.21 -15.74 4.59
CA LYS A 164 10.15 -16.13 3.17
C LYS A 164 11.33 -15.62 2.37
N LEU A 165 11.80 -14.42 2.66
CA LEU A 165 12.93 -13.81 1.97
C LEU A 165 14.26 -14.43 2.43
N ASP A 166 14.40 -14.76 3.71
CA ASP A 166 15.58 -15.48 4.23
C ASP A 166 15.72 -16.87 3.59
N GLN A 167 14.62 -17.62 3.45
CA GLN A 167 14.60 -18.90 2.72
C GLN A 167 15.07 -18.80 1.26
N ARG A 168 15.00 -17.60 0.68
CA ARG A 168 15.50 -17.28 -0.67
C ARG A 168 16.89 -16.67 -0.67
N GLY A 169 17.56 -16.67 0.48
CA GLY A 169 18.91 -16.11 0.66
C GLY A 169 18.97 -14.58 0.63
N ILE A 170 17.83 -13.90 0.81
CA ILE A 170 17.77 -12.44 0.88
C ILE A 170 17.95 -12.03 2.33
N LYS A 171 19.02 -11.30 2.61
CA LYS A 171 19.37 -10.85 3.94
C LYS A 171 18.60 -9.57 4.30
N LYS A 172 18.15 -9.45 5.54
CA LYS A 172 17.35 -8.33 6.03
C LYS A 172 18.02 -6.96 5.80
N GLU A 173 19.31 -6.85 6.02
CA GLU A 173 20.09 -5.62 5.80
C GLU A 173 20.24 -5.20 4.33
N LYS A 174 19.77 -6.03 3.41
CA LYS A 174 19.71 -5.75 1.97
C LYS A 174 18.32 -5.36 1.47
N ILE A 175 17.36 -5.29 2.38
CA ILE A 175 15.97 -4.94 2.08
C ILE A 175 15.73 -3.46 2.39
N LEU A 176 15.14 -2.75 1.44
CA LEU A 176 14.55 -1.42 1.62
C LEU A 176 13.05 -1.55 1.50
N HIS A 177 12.33 -1.30 2.60
CA HIS A 177 10.86 -1.32 2.60
C HIS A 177 10.32 0.01 2.07
N THR A 178 9.52 -0.06 1.01
CA THR A 178 9.05 1.10 0.24
C THR A 178 7.53 1.19 0.30
N ALA A 179 7.00 2.24 0.90
CA ALA A 179 5.56 2.38 1.15
C ALA A 179 5.12 3.83 1.30
N GLU A 180 3.82 4.07 1.16
CA GLU A 180 3.18 5.33 1.53
C GLU A 180 2.78 5.35 3.01
N SER A 181 2.21 4.26 3.53
CA SER A 181 1.58 4.24 4.85
C SER A 181 2.58 4.25 6.00
N LEU A 182 2.56 5.33 6.78
CA LEU A 182 3.34 5.40 8.01
C LEU A 182 2.82 4.41 9.07
N PHE A 183 1.50 4.18 9.10
CA PHE A 183 0.86 3.30 10.08
C PHE A 183 1.02 1.82 9.75
N HIS A 184 0.70 1.41 8.53
CA HIS A 184 0.69 -0.01 8.16
C HIS A 184 2.09 -0.55 7.87
N ASP A 185 3.03 0.31 7.46
CA ASP A 185 4.30 -0.10 6.88
C ASP A 185 5.52 0.41 7.64
N HIS A 186 5.72 1.74 7.72
CA HIS A 186 6.97 2.28 8.25
C HIS A 186 7.13 2.05 9.75
N LYS A 187 6.07 2.18 10.53
CA LYS A 187 6.11 1.89 11.96
C LYS A 187 6.53 0.44 12.24
N PRO A 188 5.84 -0.59 11.71
CA PRO A 188 6.29 -1.97 11.90
C PRO A 188 7.65 -2.25 11.23
N ALA A 189 7.98 -1.67 10.06
CA ALA A 189 9.29 -1.83 9.45
C ALA A 189 10.43 -1.39 10.38
N ASN A 190 10.26 -0.27 11.09
CA ASN A 190 11.22 0.20 12.10
C ASN A 190 11.35 -0.78 13.27
N GLU A 191 10.24 -1.35 13.76
CA GLU A 191 10.24 -2.36 14.84
C GLU A 191 11.05 -3.60 14.44
N PHE A 192 11.06 -3.97 13.16
CA PHE A 192 11.89 -5.04 12.60
C PHE A 192 13.30 -4.60 12.19
N GLY A 193 13.64 -3.33 12.33
CA GLY A 193 14.94 -2.78 11.96
C GLY A 193 15.21 -2.81 10.45
N LEU A 194 14.16 -2.66 9.64
CA LEU A 194 14.27 -2.49 8.19
C LEU A 194 14.52 -1.03 7.84
N ALA A 195 15.34 -0.81 6.81
CA ALA A 195 15.45 0.51 6.20
C ALA A 195 14.15 0.87 5.49
N SER A 196 13.78 2.15 5.56
CA SER A 196 12.49 2.70 5.14
C SER A 196 12.62 3.74 4.02
N CYS A 197 11.84 3.54 2.95
CA CYS A 197 11.68 4.50 1.86
C CYS A 197 10.21 4.94 1.79
N TRP A 198 9.93 6.17 2.17
CA TRP A 198 8.58 6.72 2.16
C TRP A 198 8.25 7.35 0.81
N ILE A 199 7.25 6.82 0.13
CA ILE A 199 6.67 7.40 -1.08
C ILE A 199 5.48 8.25 -0.66
N TYR A 200 5.73 9.54 -0.39
CA TYR A 200 4.73 10.45 0.16
C TYR A 200 3.77 10.96 -0.90
N ARG A 201 2.86 10.09 -1.35
CA ARG A 201 1.86 10.39 -2.39
C ARG A 201 0.93 11.54 -2.01
N ARG A 202 0.73 11.77 -0.73
CA ARG A 202 -0.14 12.83 -0.20
C ARG A 202 0.60 14.14 0.12
N HIS A 203 1.80 14.38 -0.42
CA HIS A 203 2.65 15.55 -0.14
C HIS A 203 1.94 16.92 -0.30
N SER A 204 0.88 17.00 -1.12
CA SER A 204 0.07 18.21 -1.34
C SER A 204 -1.31 18.18 -0.67
N GLN A 205 -1.60 17.18 0.17
CA GLN A 205 -2.91 16.98 0.81
C GLN A 205 -2.76 16.87 2.33
N PRO A 206 -3.73 17.38 3.11
CA PRO A 206 -3.70 17.26 4.57
C PRO A 206 -4.06 15.83 5.02
N GLY A 207 -3.74 15.53 6.29
CA GLY A 207 -4.15 14.29 6.94
C GLY A 207 -3.49 13.03 6.39
N PHE A 208 -4.06 11.90 6.77
CA PHE A 208 -3.55 10.56 6.41
C PHE A 208 -4.39 9.85 5.34
N GLY A 209 -5.47 10.49 4.84
CA GLY A 209 -6.35 9.92 3.83
C GLY A 209 -7.02 8.64 4.29
N ALA A 210 -6.91 7.60 3.48
CA ALA A 210 -7.49 6.28 3.79
C ALA A 210 -6.61 5.43 4.72
N THR A 211 -5.56 5.98 5.35
CA THR A 211 -4.78 5.29 6.38
C THR A 211 -5.02 5.86 7.78
N MET A 212 -4.72 5.06 8.81
CA MET A 212 -4.81 5.51 10.20
C MET A 212 -3.60 6.40 10.57
N ASN A 213 -3.82 7.30 11.53
CA ASN A 213 -2.72 8.07 12.12
C ASN A 213 -1.72 7.12 12.82
N PRO A 214 -0.41 7.20 12.54
CA PRO A 214 0.60 6.34 13.17
C PRO A 214 0.83 6.65 14.66
N GLY A 215 0.30 7.76 15.17
CA GLY A 215 0.51 8.24 16.54
C GLY A 215 1.86 8.97 16.71
N SER A 216 2.94 8.37 16.26
CA SER A 216 4.29 8.97 16.24
C SER A 216 4.90 8.81 14.86
N GLN A 217 5.75 9.79 14.48
CA GLN A 217 6.48 9.72 13.21
C GLN A 217 7.53 8.60 13.30
N PRO A 218 7.49 7.58 12.41
CA PRO A 218 8.55 6.59 12.32
C PRO A 218 9.81 7.18 11.70
N ASP A 219 10.95 6.50 11.89
CA ASP A 219 12.20 6.84 11.24
C ASP A 219 12.14 6.51 9.74
N ILE A 220 12.59 7.44 8.92
CA ILE A 220 12.57 7.33 7.45
C ILE A 220 13.98 7.59 6.91
N ASP A 221 14.56 6.60 6.22
CA ASP A 221 15.89 6.72 5.61
C ASP A 221 15.84 7.51 4.30
N PHE A 222 14.78 7.32 3.51
CA PHE A 222 14.57 8.02 2.23
C PHE A 222 13.11 8.48 2.12
N ARG A 223 12.90 9.67 1.53
CA ARG A 223 11.58 10.20 1.22
C ARG A 223 11.54 10.74 -0.19
N PHE A 224 10.52 10.35 -0.93
CA PHE A 224 10.22 10.83 -2.28
C PHE A 224 8.73 11.15 -2.40
N ASP A 225 8.38 12.13 -3.21
CA ASP A 225 6.98 12.50 -3.43
C ASP A 225 6.32 11.62 -4.51
N SER A 226 7.14 10.88 -5.27
CA SER A 226 6.67 9.96 -6.31
C SER A 226 7.64 8.78 -6.51
N MET A 227 7.19 7.74 -7.22
CA MET A 227 8.07 6.66 -7.68
C MET A 227 9.04 7.15 -8.77
N ALA A 228 8.66 8.17 -9.54
CA ALA A 228 9.55 8.80 -10.52
C ALA A 228 10.74 9.48 -9.82
N ASP A 229 10.51 10.25 -8.75
CA ASP A 229 11.58 10.88 -7.96
C ASP A 229 12.52 9.84 -7.34
N PHE A 230 11.97 8.72 -6.86
CA PHE A 230 12.79 7.61 -6.38
C PHE A 230 13.72 7.06 -7.47
N VAL A 231 13.18 6.85 -8.68
CA VAL A 231 13.98 6.39 -9.83
C VAL A 231 15.09 7.38 -10.19
N ASP A 232 14.79 8.67 -10.20
CA ASP A 232 15.78 9.70 -10.54
C ASP A 232 16.88 9.78 -9.47
N ALA A 233 16.55 9.73 -8.20
CA ALA A 233 17.53 9.65 -7.11
C ALA A 233 18.41 8.40 -7.21
N HIS A 234 17.83 7.24 -7.61
CA HIS A 234 18.62 6.03 -7.82
C HIS A 234 19.60 6.15 -9.01
N ARG A 235 19.17 6.78 -10.12
CA ARG A 235 20.04 7.06 -11.26
C ARG A 235 21.25 7.92 -10.86
N GLU A 236 21.00 8.97 -10.09
CA GLU A 236 22.07 9.84 -9.56
C GLU A 236 23.02 9.07 -8.62
N ALA A 237 22.49 8.20 -7.76
CA ALA A 237 23.30 7.38 -6.89
C ALA A 237 24.24 6.42 -7.65
N LEU A 238 23.78 5.88 -8.79
CA LEU A 238 24.62 5.03 -9.67
C LEU A 238 25.77 5.84 -10.32
N VAL A 239 25.50 7.04 -10.81
CA VAL A 239 26.52 7.93 -11.40
C VAL A 239 27.59 8.28 -10.35
N ASN A 240 27.17 8.68 -9.16
CA ASN A 240 28.08 9.03 -8.07
C ASN A 240 28.96 7.84 -7.62
N ARG A 241 28.38 6.62 -7.58
CA ARG A 241 29.12 5.39 -7.28
C ARG A 241 30.19 5.09 -8.34
N ALA A 242 29.89 5.30 -9.61
CA ALA A 242 30.85 5.11 -10.70
C ALA A 242 32.00 6.12 -10.65
N SER A 243 31.71 7.37 -10.30
CA SER A 243 32.71 8.44 -10.15
C SER A 243 33.65 8.24 -8.97
N SER A 244 33.16 7.66 -7.86
CA SER A 244 33.95 7.41 -6.64
C SER A 244 34.89 6.20 -6.76
N ARG A 245 34.81 5.41 -7.82
CA ARG A 245 35.66 4.24 -8.09
C ARG A 245 36.79 4.52 -9.08
N ARG A 246 36.83 5.73 -9.63
CA ARG A 246 37.92 6.25 -10.49
C ARG A 246 38.90 7.06 -9.65
#